data_a162b9151f6cb2ea150a7cc2bda07c5f
#
_entry.id   a162b9151f6cb2ea150a7cc2bda07c5f
#
_cell.length_a   1.000
_cell.length_b   1.000
_cell.length_c   1.000
_cell.angle_alpha   90.00
_cell.angle_beta   90.00
_cell.angle_gamma   90.00
#
_symmetry.space_group_name_H-M   'P 1'
#
loop_
_entity.id
_entity.type
_entity.pdbx_description
1 polymer ?
#
loop_
_entity_poly.entity_id
_entity_poly.type
_entity_poly.pdbx_seq_one_letter_code
_entity_poly.pdbx_strand_id
1 'polypeptide(L)'
;LAHWLLKLGVKFNMSGYDDVDLRNFGGQKKKRTAFAQSDTGKQIMTAMIDAVRRKEASGMVERFSHHSFLTLRLCGNICCGCVIRDEYSQETVELPGDAVIVATGGMHGLFGNTTGSLSNTGEVTAELFRLGVPLANGEMIQYHPTTVKCGGKRMLISEAARGEGGRLFAMKD
;
A
#
# COMPACT_ATOMS: atom_id res chain seq x y z
N LEU A 1 -3.12 -5.32 -16.37
CA LEU A 1 -2.96 -5.49 -14.92
C LEU A 1 -3.97 -6.53 -14.37
N ALA A 2 -5.30 -6.38 -14.60
CA ALA A 2 -6.32 -7.30 -14.07
C ALA A 2 -6.07 -8.76 -14.47
N HIS A 3 -5.79 -9.05 -15.73
CA HIS A 3 -5.46 -10.41 -16.19
C HIS A 3 -4.19 -10.99 -15.54
N TRP A 4 -3.21 -10.16 -15.25
CA TRP A 4 -2.02 -10.61 -14.50
C TRP A 4 -2.38 -10.98 -13.07
N LEU A 5 -3.21 -10.19 -12.40
CA LEU A 5 -3.69 -10.48 -11.05
C LEU A 5 -4.57 -11.75 -11.01
N LEU A 6 -5.40 -11.98 -12.02
CA LEU A 6 -6.14 -13.25 -12.17
C LEU A 6 -5.19 -14.46 -12.25
N LYS A 7 -4.11 -14.35 -13.04
CA LYS A 7 -3.08 -15.41 -13.11
C LYS A 7 -2.37 -15.66 -11.77
N LEU A 8 -2.29 -14.64 -10.91
CA LEU A 8 -1.76 -14.79 -9.55
C LEU A 8 -2.78 -15.40 -8.57
N GLY A 9 -4.05 -15.53 -8.96
CA GLY A 9 -5.11 -16.13 -8.15
C GLY A 9 -6.06 -15.12 -7.50
N VAL A 10 -6.04 -13.85 -7.89
CA VAL A 10 -7.03 -12.86 -7.44
C VAL A 10 -8.39 -13.21 -8.00
N LYS A 11 -9.40 -13.33 -7.14
CA LYS A 11 -10.78 -13.66 -7.53
C LYS A 11 -11.60 -12.39 -7.70
N PHE A 12 -11.54 -11.79 -8.89
CA PHE A 12 -12.42 -10.68 -9.24
C PHE A 12 -13.85 -11.15 -9.50
N ASN A 13 -14.82 -10.25 -9.36
CA ASN A 13 -16.15 -10.48 -9.89
C ASN A 13 -16.08 -10.62 -11.41
N MET A 14 -16.85 -11.54 -11.95
CA MET A 14 -16.88 -11.84 -13.39
C MET A 14 -18.25 -11.50 -13.96
N SER A 15 -18.28 -10.88 -15.13
CA SER A 15 -19.50 -10.58 -15.88
C SER A 15 -19.89 -11.67 -16.88
N GLY A 16 -18.98 -12.61 -17.16
CA GLY A 16 -19.10 -13.74 -18.05
C GLY A 16 -18.03 -14.77 -17.79
N TYR A 17 -17.79 -15.68 -18.73
CA TYR A 17 -16.85 -16.78 -18.51
C TYR A 17 -15.40 -16.32 -18.35
N ASP A 18 -14.97 -15.26 -19.07
CA ASP A 18 -13.61 -14.74 -19.04
C ASP A 18 -13.50 -13.21 -18.84
N ASP A 19 -14.62 -12.51 -18.66
CA ASP A 19 -14.63 -11.06 -18.53
C ASP A 19 -14.74 -10.62 -17.07
N VAL A 20 -13.79 -9.79 -16.63
CA VAL A 20 -13.82 -9.16 -15.32
C VAL A 20 -14.94 -8.13 -15.28
N ASP A 21 -15.84 -8.26 -14.32
CA ASP A 21 -16.89 -7.27 -14.09
C ASP A 21 -16.27 -5.94 -13.62
N LEU A 22 -16.82 -4.85 -14.16
CA LEU A 22 -16.36 -3.50 -13.88
C LEU A 22 -17.48 -2.66 -13.30
N ARG A 23 -17.17 -1.90 -12.24
CA ARG A 23 -18.11 -0.97 -11.61
C ARG A 23 -17.63 0.48 -11.72
N ASN A 24 -18.55 1.40 -11.52
CA ASN A 24 -18.22 2.80 -11.28
C ASN A 24 -17.64 2.96 -9.88
N PHE A 25 -16.66 3.84 -9.77
CA PHE A 25 -16.17 4.33 -8.50
C PHE A 25 -16.57 5.80 -8.33
N GLY A 26 -16.55 6.33 -7.11
CA GLY A 26 -16.99 7.71 -6.86
C GLY A 26 -16.34 8.70 -7.84
N GLY A 27 -17.16 9.50 -8.52
CA GLY A 27 -16.73 10.49 -9.52
C GLY A 27 -16.37 9.94 -10.92
N GLN A 28 -16.42 8.64 -11.14
CA GLN A 28 -16.17 8.05 -12.46
C GLN A 28 -17.44 8.03 -13.32
N LYS A 29 -17.29 8.45 -14.58
CA LYS A 29 -18.38 8.42 -15.59
C LYS A 29 -18.52 7.08 -16.30
N LYS A 30 -17.51 6.23 -16.26
CA LYS A 30 -17.47 4.93 -16.94
C LYS A 30 -17.08 3.82 -15.98
N LYS A 31 -17.67 2.65 -16.14
CA LYS A 31 -17.27 1.43 -15.43
C LYS A 31 -15.86 1.03 -15.89
N ARG A 32 -14.88 1.10 -15.02
CA ARG A 32 -13.49 0.73 -15.31
C ARG A 32 -12.73 0.17 -14.09
N THR A 33 -13.43 -0.02 -12.98
CA THR A 33 -12.82 -0.51 -11.74
C THR A 33 -13.16 -1.97 -11.57
N ALA A 34 -12.15 -2.84 -11.73
CA ALA A 34 -12.25 -4.24 -11.35
C ALA A 34 -12.38 -4.37 -9.84
N PHE A 35 -13.19 -5.29 -9.36
CA PHE A 35 -13.48 -5.44 -7.95
C PHE A 35 -13.73 -6.91 -7.57
N ALA A 36 -13.53 -7.23 -6.30
CA ALA A 36 -13.84 -8.51 -5.71
C ALA A 36 -14.76 -8.24 -4.49
N GLN A 37 -16.05 -8.10 -4.74
CA GLN A 37 -17.04 -7.71 -3.73
C GLN A 37 -16.56 -6.50 -2.89
N SER A 38 -16.41 -6.67 -1.56
CA SER A 38 -15.85 -5.67 -0.63
C SER A 38 -14.36 -5.90 -0.33
N ASP A 39 -13.76 -6.98 -0.83
CA ASP A 39 -12.48 -7.52 -0.37
C ASP A 39 -11.35 -7.41 -1.39
N THR A 40 -11.48 -6.53 -2.39
CA THR A 40 -10.50 -6.39 -3.49
C THR A 40 -9.06 -6.27 -2.98
N GLY A 41 -8.81 -5.41 -2.01
CA GLY A 41 -7.47 -5.23 -1.43
C GLY A 41 -6.95 -6.50 -0.76
N LYS A 42 -7.80 -7.18 0.00
CA LYS A 42 -7.46 -8.45 0.67
C LYS A 42 -7.13 -9.55 -0.35
N GLN A 43 -7.92 -9.69 -1.41
CA GLN A 43 -7.68 -10.68 -2.48
C GLN A 43 -6.33 -10.44 -3.16
N ILE A 44 -6.03 -9.18 -3.51
CA ILE A 44 -4.74 -8.80 -4.11
C ILE A 44 -3.59 -9.11 -3.15
N MET A 45 -3.67 -8.69 -1.90
CA MET A 45 -2.62 -8.91 -0.91
C MET A 45 -2.36 -10.40 -0.69
N THR A 46 -3.42 -11.23 -0.55
CA THR A 46 -3.28 -12.67 -0.36
C THR A 46 -2.56 -13.31 -1.54
N ALA A 47 -2.99 -13.01 -2.77
CA ALA A 47 -2.38 -13.57 -3.98
C ALA A 47 -0.91 -13.15 -4.14
N MET A 48 -0.58 -11.89 -3.81
CA MET A 48 0.79 -11.38 -3.85
C MET A 48 1.68 -12.05 -2.77
N ILE A 49 1.17 -12.19 -1.55
CA ILE A 49 1.87 -12.88 -0.46
C ILE A 49 2.17 -14.32 -0.86
N ASP A 50 1.20 -15.04 -1.43
CA ASP A 50 1.39 -16.42 -1.87
C ASP A 50 2.42 -16.52 -3.01
N ALA A 51 2.43 -15.53 -3.92
CA ALA A 51 3.43 -15.46 -4.97
C ALA A 51 4.86 -15.27 -4.41
N VAL A 52 5.03 -14.38 -3.42
CA VAL A 52 6.31 -14.17 -2.73
C VAL A 52 6.74 -15.42 -1.97
N ARG A 53 5.84 -16.07 -1.22
CA ARG A 53 6.14 -17.30 -0.47
C ARG A 53 6.62 -18.44 -1.37
N ARG A 54 6.05 -18.57 -2.57
CA ARG A 54 6.56 -19.53 -3.56
C ARG A 54 7.99 -19.22 -3.99
N LYS A 55 8.35 -17.94 -4.09
CA LYS A 55 9.72 -17.52 -4.41
C LYS A 55 10.68 -17.72 -3.24
N GLU A 56 10.23 -17.48 -2.00
CA GLU A 56 10.99 -17.86 -0.79
C GLU A 56 11.29 -19.36 -0.78
N ALA A 57 10.28 -20.19 -1.00
CA ALA A 57 10.44 -21.64 -1.01
C ALA A 57 11.41 -22.15 -2.10
N SER A 58 11.59 -21.40 -3.18
CA SER A 58 12.56 -21.70 -4.24
C SER A 58 13.94 -21.07 -4.01
N GLY A 59 14.17 -20.39 -2.88
CA GLY A 59 15.43 -19.72 -2.55
C GLY A 59 15.72 -18.45 -3.35
N MET A 60 14.74 -17.93 -4.11
CA MET A 60 14.90 -16.68 -4.89
C MET A 60 14.62 -15.42 -4.07
N VAL A 61 14.03 -15.55 -2.91
CA VAL A 61 13.68 -14.44 -2.00
C VAL A 61 14.11 -14.83 -0.61
N GLU A 62 14.83 -13.94 0.03
CA GLU A 62 15.06 -13.97 1.48
C GLU A 62 14.25 -12.89 2.14
N ARG A 63 13.62 -13.20 3.28
CA ARG A 63 12.75 -12.27 3.99
C ARG A 63 13.29 -11.95 5.38
N PHE A 64 13.47 -10.68 5.62
CA PHE A 64 13.85 -10.12 6.91
C PHE A 64 12.62 -9.58 7.64
N SER A 65 11.89 -10.45 8.34
CA SER A 65 10.76 -10.05 9.17
C SER A 65 11.24 -9.37 10.45
N HIS A 66 10.45 -8.42 10.96
CA HIS A 66 10.80 -7.66 12.18
C HIS A 66 12.11 -6.87 12.07
N HIS A 67 12.41 -6.40 10.86
CA HIS A 67 13.54 -5.50 10.63
C HIS A 67 13.03 -4.16 10.13
N SER A 68 13.62 -3.10 10.65
CA SER A 68 13.40 -1.72 10.19
C SER A 68 14.49 -1.33 9.20
N PHE A 69 14.10 -0.66 8.13
CA PHE A 69 15.05 0.01 7.25
C PHE A 69 15.65 1.21 7.98
N LEU A 70 16.96 1.33 7.96
CA LEU A 70 17.66 2.46 8.56
C LEU A 70 18.11 3.48 7.50
N THR A 71 18.85 3.03 6.49
CA THR A 71 19.42 3.91 5.48
C THR A 71 19.82 3.14 4.22
N LEU A 72 20.12 3.87 3.15
CA LEU A 72 20.79 3.29 1.98
C LEU A 72 22.29 3.15 2.23
N ARG A 73 22.87 2.10 1.67
CA ARG A 73 24.31 1.95 1.56
C ARG A 73 24.74 2.58 0.24
N LEU A 74 25.58 3.61 0.33
CA LEU A 74 26.06 4.37 -0.82
C LEU A 74 27.57 4.15 -1.02
N CYS A 75 27.97 3.86 -2.26
CA CYS A 75 29.33 3.80 -2.73
C CYS A 75 29.58 5.02 -3.63
N GLY A 76 29.99 6.13 -3.05
CA GLY A 76 29.91 7.44 -3.70
C GLY A 76 28.46 7.84 -3.93
N ASN A 77 28.05 8.08 -5.18
CA ASN A 77 26.67 8.41 -5.57
C ASN A 77 25.89 7.20 -6.08
N ILE A 78 26.39 5.98 -5.90
CA ILE A 78 25.74 4.76 -6.37
C ILE A 78 25.16 4.01 -5.16
N CYS A 79 23.88 3.64 -5.26
CA CYS A 79 23.26 2.77 -4.29
C CYS A 79 23.83 1.35 -4.43
N CYS A 80 24.41 0.81 -3.35
CA CYS A 80 24.99 -0.52 -3.30
C CYS A 80 24.35 -1.40 -2.21
N GLY A 81 23.14 -1.07 -1.80
CA GLY A 81 22.35 -1.85 -0.84
C GLY A 81 21.67 -0.98 0.21
N CYS A 82 21.32 -1.61 1.31
CA CYS A 82 20.68 -0.91 2.44
C CYS A 82 21.20 -1.47 3.78
N VAL A 83 20.89 -0.73 4.83
CA VAL A 83 21.13 -1.12 6.22
C VAL A 83 19.79 -1.30 6.88
N ILE A 84 19.60 -2.42 7.53
CA ILE A 84 18.40 -2.75 8.32
C ILE A 84 18.79 -3.03 9.76
N ARG A 85 17.81 -2.95 10.67
CA ARG A 85 17.99 -3.26 12.08
C ARG A 85 16.94 -4.26 12.53
N ASP A 86 17.37 -5.31 13.19
CA ASP A 86 16.48 -6.24 13.87
C ASP A 86 15.81 -5.55 15.05
N GLU A 87 14.48 -5.62 15.13
CA GLU A 87 13.68 -4.94 16.15
C GLU A 87 13.81 -5.60 17.54
N TYR A 88 14.25 -6.86 17.61
CA TYR A 88 14.43 -7.57 18.88
C TYR A 88 15.85 -7.46 19.41
N SER A 89 16.85 -7.81 18.60
CA SER A 89 18.26 -7.78 19.02
C SER A 89 18.86 -6.38 18.95
N GLN A 90 18.25 -5.46 18.19
CA GLN A 90 18.78 -4.13 17.88
C GLN A 90 20.09 -4.15 17.08
N GLU A 91 20.49 -5.31 16.60
CA GLU A 91 21.64 -5.45 15.72
C GLU A 91 21.36 -4.91 14.32
N THR A 92 22.37 -4.31 13.71
CA THR A 92 22.30 -3.80 12.34
C THR A 92 22.92 -4.78 11.37
N VAL A 93 22.26 -4.95 10.22
CA VAL A 93 22.72 -5.81 9.13
C VAL A 93 22.83 -4.98 7.85
N GLU A 94 23.99 -5.05 7.22
CA GLU A 94 24.19 -4.49 5.87
C GLU A 94 23.77 -5.51 4.83
N LEU A 95 22.85 -5.14 3.97
CA LEU A 95 22.40 -5.95 2.84
C LEU A 95 22.97 -5.37 1.54
N PRO A 96 23.96 -6.02 0.92
CA PRO A 96 24.46 -5.59 -0.38
C PRO A 96 23.41 -5.85 -1.47
N GLY A 97 23.36 -4.99 -2.47
CA GLY A 97 22.44 -5.14 -3.60
C GLY A 97 22.69 -4.10 -4.67
N ASP A 98 22.39 -4.45 -5.91
CA ASP A 98 22.57 -3.58 -7.07
C ASP A 98 21.49 -2.50 -7.17
N ALA A 99 20.35 -2.71 -6.50
CA ALA A 99 19.25 -1.76 -6.44
C ALA A 99 18.42 -1.95 -5.17
N VAL A 100 17.80 -0.89 -4.69
CA VAL A 100 16.85 -0.91 -3.58
C VAL A 100 15.52 -0.36 -4.06
N ILE A 101 14.46 -1.19 -3.95
CA ILE A 101 13.08 -0.78 -4.25
C ILE A 101 12.41 -0.40 -2.94
N VAL A 102 12.01 0.87 -2.82
CA VAL A 102 11.30 1.38 -1.65
C VAL A 102 9.80 1.29 -1.88
N ALA A 103 9.13 0.45 -1.09
CA ALA A 103 7.69 0.22 -1.15
C ALA A 103 7.06 0.24 0.25
N THR A 104 7.48 1.17 1.09
CA THR A 104 7.13 1.27 2.53
C THR A 104 5.78 1.93 2.81
N GLY A 105 5.00 2.21 1.78
CA GLY A 105 3.70 2.87 1.91
C GLY A 105 3.83 4.39 2.10
N GLY A 106 2.78 4.99 2.65
CA GLY A 106 2.70 6.43 2.84
C GLY A 106 3.13 6.90 4.23
N MET A 107 2.69 8.10 4.59
CA MET A 107 3.01 8.75 5.85
C MET A 107 1.77 9.10 6.68
N HIS A 108 0.76 8.25 6.65
CA HIS A 108 -0.55 8.48 7.29
C HIS A 108 -0.44 8.71 8.79
N GLY A 109 0.53 8.07 9.46
CA GLY A 109 0.77 8.17 10.89
C GLY A 109 1.12 9.57 11.38
N LEU A 110 1.60 10.45 10.48
CA LEU A 110 1.92 11.85 10.82
C LEU A 110 0.68 12.70 11.11
N PHE A 111 -0.49 12.32 10.56
CA PHE A 111 -1.67 13.19 10.53
C PHE A 111 -2.75 12.81 11.55
N GLY A 112 -2.52 11.88 12.44
CA GLY A 112 -3.40 11.50 13.55
C GLY A 112 -4.75 10.91 13.11
N ASN A 113 -5.64 11.71 12.54
CA ASN A 113 -6.95 11.29 12.08
C ASN A 113 -6.89 10.63 10.69
N THR A 114 -6.53 9.37 10.64
CA THR A 114 -6.37 8.62 9.39
C THR A 114 -7.20 7.34 9.36
N THR A 115 -7.55 6.87 8.16
CA THR A 115 -8.10 5.53 7.90
C THR A 115 -7.00 4.52 7.57
N GLY A 116 -5.77 4.97 7.34
CA GLY A 116 -4.60 4.15 7.06
C GLY A 116 -3.96 3.57 8.32
N SER A 117 -2.85 2.88 8.15
CA SER A 117 -2.06 2.35 9.26
C SER A 117 -1.28 3.46 9.96
N LEU A 118 -1.34 3.51 11.28
CA LEU A 118 -0.50 4.41 12.10
C LEU A 118 0.98 4.00 12.09
N SER A 119 1.30 2.79 11.63
CA SER A 119 2.67 2.34 11.44
C SER A 119 3.35 2.97 10.22
N ASN A 120 2.60 3.65 9.36
CA ASN A 120 3.14 4.38 8.21
C ASN A 120 3.58 5.78 8.65
N THR A 121 4.73 5.86 9.30
CA THR A 121 5.25 7.08 9.94
C THR A 121 5.99 8.00 8.97
N GLY A 122 6.34 7.52 7.77
CA GLY A 122 7.12 8.28 6.79
C GLY A 122 8.63 8.32 7.10
N GLU A 123 9.12 7.53 8.05
CA GLU A 123 10.54 7.51 8.44
C GLU A 123 11.45 7.21 7.26
N VAL A 124 11.11 6.21 6.43
CA VAL A 124 11.90 5.87 5.24
C VAL A 124 11.94 7.04 4.25
N THR A 125 10.79 7.69 4.02
CA THR A 125 10.72 8.88 3.15
C THR A 125 11.61 10.02 3.68
N ALA A 126 11.58 10.26 4.99
CA ALA A 126 12.42 11.26 5.64
C ALA A 126 13.91 10.94 5.52
N GLU A 127 14.29 9.67 5.66
CA GLU A 127 15.67 9.23 5.50
C GLU A 127 16.17 9.41 4.05
N LEU A 128 15.36 9.01 3.07
CA LEU A 128 15.70 9.22 1.66
C LEU A 128 15.87 10.70 1.33
N PHE A 129 15.01 11.56 1.88
CA PHE A 129 15.14 13.01 1.71
C PHE A 129 16.44 13.54 2.31
N ARG A 130 16.84 13.06 3.51
CA ARG A 130 18.15 13.42 4.11
C ARG A 130 19.34 12.99 3.26
N LEU A 131 19.21 11.88 2.54
CA LEU A 131 20.22 11.40 1.61
C LEU A 131 20.23 12.15 0.26
N GLY A 132 19.37 13.17 0.09
CA GLY A 132 19.32 14.00 -1.11
C GLY A 132 18.41 13.46 -2.22
N VAL A 133 17.60 12.42 -1.95
CA VAL A 133 16.60 11.93 -2.92
C VAL A 133 15.48 12.97 -3.03
N PRO A 134 15.22 13.51 -4.24
CA PRO A 134 14.17 14.51 -4.42
C PRO A 134 12.78 13.89 -4.22
N LEU A 135 11.93 14.61 -3.50
CA LEU A 135 10.52 14.24 -3.33
C LEU A 135 9.65 15.11 -4.25
N ALA A 136 8.70 14.49 -4.92
CA ALA A 136 7.72 15.18 -5.73
C ALA A 136 6.37 15.21 -5.03
N ASN A 137 5.66 16.33 -5.13
CA ASN A 137 4.30 16.51 -4.64
C ASN A 137 4.12 16.19 -3.13
N GLY A 138 5.11 16.52 -2.30
CA GLY A 138 5.08 16.24 -0.86
C GLY A 138 3.88 16.86 -0.13
N GLU A 139 3.32 17.94 -0.67
CA GLU A 139 2.11 18.60 -0.17
C GLU A 139 0.80 17.91 -0.57
N MET A 140 0.84 16.95 -1.53
CA MET A 140 -0.34 16.28 -2.06
C MET A 140 -0.80 15.14 -1.15
N ILE A 141 -1.25 15.48 0.03
CA ILE A 141 -1.83 14.52 0.98
C ILE A 141 -3.33 14.37 0.70
N GLN A 142 -3.73 13.18 0.30
CA GLN A 142 -5.14 12.89 0.02
C GLN A 142 -5.84 12.35 1.25
N TYR A 143 -6.91 13.04 1.66
CA TYR A 143 -7.83 12.57 2.69
C TYR A 143 -9.05 11.91 2.06
N HIS A 144 -9.51 10.80 2.64
CA HIS A 144 -10.78 10.21 2.22
C HIS A 144 -11.95 11.07 2.74
N PRO A 145 -12.85 11.54 1.85
CA PRO A 145 -13.87 12.53 2.23
C PRO A 145 -14.98 11.97 3.12
N THR A 146 -15.20 10.66 3.13
CA THR A 146 -16.25 10.01 3.90
C THR A 146 -15.68 8.99 4.89
N THR A 147 -15.60 9.39 6.14
CA THR A 147 -15.13 8.55 7.23
C THR A 147 -16.02 8.70 8.45
N VAL A 148 -16.10 7.67 9.27
CA VAL A 148 -16.78 7.68 10.56
C VAL A 148 -15.80 7.37 11.67
N LYS A 149 -15.92 8.05 12.79
CA LYS A 149 -15.12 7.75 13.99
C LYS A 149 -15.68 6.49 14.65
N CYS A 150 -14.82 5.48 14.81
CA CYS A 150 -15.19 4.23 15.47
C CYS A 150 -14.08 3.85 16.46
N GLY A 151 -14.36 4.03 17.74
CA GLY A 151 -13.33 3.87 18.78
C GLY A 151 -12.16 4.81 18.59
N GLY A 152 -10.92 4.30 18.68
CA GLY A 152 -9.68 5.07 18.58
C GLY A 152 -9.21 5.40 17.15
N LYS A 153 -9.94 4.97 16.09
CA LYS A 153 -9.56 5.21 14.70
C LYS A 153 -10.74 5.61 13.82
N ARG A 154 -10.46 6.03 12.60
CA ARG A 154 -11.46 6.29 11.59
C ARG A 154 -11.68 5.07 10.69
N MET A 155 -12.94 4.76 10.42
CA MET A 155 -13.34 3.78 9.43
C MET A 155 -13.76 4.49 8.14
N LEU A 156 -13.38 3.90 7.02
CA LEU A 156 -13.70 4.38 5.69
C LEU A 156 -15.12 3.94 5.32
N ILE A 157 -15.94 4.90 4.86
CA ILE A 157 -17.18 4.59 4.15
C ILE A 157 -16.81 4.50 2.67
N SER A 158 -17.04 3.34 2.07
CA SER A 158 -16.62 3.05 0.70
C SER A 158 -17.10 4.11 -0.31
N GLU A 159 -16.21 4.51 -1.21
CA GLU A 159 -16.53 5.31 -2.39
C GLU A 159 -17.63 4.69 -3.25
N ALA A 160 -17.77 3.37 -3.24
CA ALA A 160 -18.81 2.65 -3.94
C ALA A 160 -20.21 3.12 -3.54
N ALA A 161 -20.42 3.48 -2.27
CA ALA A 161 -21.71 3.99 -1.80
C ALA A 161 -22.15 5.25 -2.58
N ARG A 162 -21.21 6.16 -2.85
CA ARG A 162 -21.49 7.37 -3.65
C ARG A 162 -21.53 7.03 -5.16
N GLY A 163 -20.74 6.06 -5.61
CA GLY A 163 -20.78 5.57 -6.98
C GLY A 163 -22.13 4.97 -7.37
N GLU A 164 -22.81 4.34 -6.42
CA GLU A 164 -24.16 3.77 -6.56
C GLU A 164 -25.27 4.78 -6.24
N GLY A 165 -24.97 6.07 -6.16
CA GLY A 165 -25.96 7.14 -5.98
C GLY A 165 -26.22 7.58 -4.53
N GLY A 166 -25.46 7.07 -3.57
CA GLY A 166 -25.54 7.49 -2.18
C GLY A 166 -25.27 8.99 -2.01
N ARG A 167 -26.07 9.66 -1.19
CA ARG A 167 -25.94 11.11 -0.90
C ARG A 167 -25.62 11.31 0.56
N LEU A 168 -24.81 12.35 0.84
CA LEU A 168 -24.51 12.81 2.19
C LEU A 168 -25.47 13.96 2.53
N PHE A 169 -26.06 13.88 3.70
CA PHE A 169 -26.90 14.94 4.25
C PHE A 169 -26.34 15.41 5.59
N ALA A 170 -26.32 16.71 5.81
CA ALA A 170 -26.15 17.28 7.14
C ALA A 170 -27.53 17.36 7.81
N MET A 171 -27.63 16.87 9.05
CA MET A 171 -28.79 17.18 9.87
C MET A 171 -28.72 18.67 10.22
N LYS A 172 -29.82 19.41 9.98
CA LYS A 172 -30.00 20.76 10.52
C LYS A 172 -30.51 20.59 11.95
N ASP A 173 -29.80 21.20 12.90
CA ASP A 173 -30.29 21.39 14.28
C ASP A 173 -31.53 22.28 14.29
#